data_cf8e92ff369c1ca82f9dfa2e08a3424d
#
_entry.id   cf8e92ff369c1ca82f9dfa2e08a3424d
#
_cell.length_a   1.000
_cell.length_b   1.000
_cell.length_c   1.000
_cell.angle_alpha   90.00
_cell.angle_beta   90.00
_cell.angle_gamma   90.00
#
_symmetry.space_group_name_H-M   'P 1'
#
loop_
_entity.id
_entity.type
_entity.pdbx_description
1 polymer ?
#
loop_
_entity_poly.entity_id
_entity_poly.type
_entity_poly.pdbx_seq_one_letter_code
_entity_poly.pdbx_strand_id
1 'polypeptide(L)'
;MKAIAAFVLTASVAALSTPALAQFAKPEDAVKYRQSALTVMATHFGRLGAMANGKAPFDAKQAADSAAIVEYMSKLPWAGFVEGSDKAGNTKALPEVWSQPAKFKEASEKLMAETTKLSAAAKAGNLDSLKAAFGPAGGACKNCHDNFKAK
;
A
#
# COMPACT_ATOMS: atom_id res chain seq x y z
N MET A 1 2.27 12.18 -72.99
CA MET A 1 2.12 12.62 -71.56
C MET A 1 1.46 11.46 -70.79
N LYS A 2 2.25 10.71 -70.01
CA LYS A 2 1.78 9.53 -69.27
C LYS A 2 1.64 9.92 -67.78
N ALA A 3 0.41 9.96 -67.29
CA ALA A 3 0.11 10.21 -65.88
C ALA A 3 0.29 8.90 -65.07
N ILE A 4 1.23 8.88 -64.12
CA ILE A 4 1.45 7.78 -63.18
C ILE A 4 0.59 8.08 -61.94
N ALA A 5 -0.47 7.32 -61.72
CA ALA A 5 -1.27 7.38 -60.50
C ALA A 5 -0.54 6.60 -59.41
N ALA A 6 -0.08 7.31 -58.38
CA ALA A 6 0.51 6.70 -57.18
C ALA A 6 -0.64 6.28 -56.21
N PHE A 7 -0.80 4.98 -56.00
CA PHE A 7 -1.70 4.42 -55.00
C PHE A 7 -0.98 4.46 -53.63
N VAL A 8 -1.42 5.33 -52.75
CA VAL A 8 -0.97 5.34 -51.34
C VAL A 8 -1.76 4.31 -50.55
N LEU A 9 -1.10 3.20 -50.22
CA LEU A 9 -1.67 2.14 -49.37
C LEU A 9 -1.51 2.55 -47.92
N THR A 10 -2.57 3.08 -47.28
CA THR A 10 -2.59 3.36 -45.87
C THR A 10 -2.82 2.05 -45.09
N ALA A 11 -1.74 1.51 -44.56
CA ALA A 11 -1.80 0.37 -43.62
C ALA A 11 -2.34 0.85 -42.26
N SER A 12 -3.60 0.54 -41.96
CA SER A 12 -4.19 0.74 -40.62
C SER A 12 -3.61 -0.27 -39.65
N VAL A 13 -2.72 0.16 -38.75
CA VAL A 13 -2.23 -0.65 -37.63
C VAL A 13 -3.36 -0.72 -36.60
N ALA A 14 -4.10 -1.82 -36.59
CA ALA A 14 -5.00 -2.14 -35.51
C ALA A 14 -4.18 -2.44 -34.27
N ALA A 15 -4.15 -1.52 -33.31
CA ALA A 15 -3.55 -1.74 -32.01
C ALA A 15 -4.35 -2.84 -31.29
N LEU A 16 -3.80 -4.05 -31.25
CA LEU A 16 -4.30 -5.15 -30.43
C LEU A 16 -4.06 -4.76 -28.95
N SER A 17 -5.07 -4.13 -28.33
CA SER A 17 -5.09 -3.95 -26.88
C SER A 17 -5.18 -5.34 -26.23
N THR A 18 -4.04 -5.89 -25.81
CA THR A 18 -4.04 -7.08 -24.96
C THR A 18 -4.78 -6.74 -23.68
N PRO A 19 -5.79 -7.56 -23.24
CA PRO A 19 -6.43 -7.34 -21.96
C PRO A 19 -5.32 -7.42 -20.89
N ALA A 20 -5.18 -6.37 -20.08
CA ALA A 20 -4.32 -6.43 -18.90
C ALA A 20 -4.82 -7.60 -18.05
N LEU A 21 -3.99 -8.64 -17.92
CA LEU A 21 -4.33 -9.78 -17.06
C LEU A 21 -4.57 -9.22 -15.66
N ALA A 22 -5.79 -9.45 -15.14
CA ALA A 22 -6.12 -9.03 -13.78
C ALA A 22 -5.11 -9.67 -12.83
N GLN A 23 -4.47 -8.87 -11.97
CA GLN A 23 -3.45 -9.34 -11.02
C GLN A 23 -3.98 -10.45 -10.10
N PHE A 24 -5.29 -10.50 -9.89
CA PHE A 24 -5.97 -11.49 -9.06
C PHE A 24 -7.04 -12.20 -9.88
N ALA A 25 -7.10 -13.54 -9.78
CA ALA A 25 -8.09 -14.36 -10.49
C ALA A 25 -9.52 -14.14 -9.96
N LYS A 26 -9.66 -13.79 -8.67
CA LYS A 26 -10.93 -13.55 -7.99
C LYS A 26 -10.82 -12.36 -7.03
N PRO A 27 -11.90 -11.61 -6.78
CA PRO A 27 -11.92 -10.54 -5.78
C PRO A 27 -11.51 -10.99 -4.37
N GLU A 28 -11.85 -12.22 -3.99
CA GLU A 28 -11.46 -12.82 -2.70
C GLU A 28 -9.95 -12.97 -2.55
N ASP A 29 -9.23 -13.27 -3.62
CA ASP A 29 -7.77 -13.37 -3.62
C ASP A 29 -7.13 -11.98 -3.39
N ALA A 30 -7.71 -10.94 -3.96
CA ALA A 30 -7.30 -9.56 -3.72
C ALA A 30 -7.53 -9.14 -2.26
N VAL A 31 -8.68 -9.51 -1.67
CA VAL A 31 -8.97 -9.28 -0.25
C VAL A 31 -7.94 -9.99 0.63
N LYS A 32 -7.68 -11.28 0.36
CA LYS A 32 -6.70 -12.08 1.10
C LYS A 32 -5.29 -11.48 0.99
N TYR A 33 -4.89 -11.06 -0.20
CA TYR A 33 -3.59 -10.44 -0.44
C TYR A 33 -3.39 -9.18 0.42
N ARG A 34 -4.33 -8.19 0.33
CA ARG A 34 -4.22 -6.96 1.10
C ARG A 34 -4.25 -7.18 2.60
N GLN A 35 -5.12 -8.10 3.07
CA GLN A 35 -5.20 -8.44 4.49
C GLN A 35 -3.91 -9.10 4.99
N SER A 36 -3.30 -9.99 4.21
CA SER A 36 -2.03 -10.63 4.56
C SER A 36 -0.89 -9.61 4.66
N ALA A 37 -0.76 -8.72 3.69
CA ALA A 37 0.25 -7.67 3.71
C ALA A 37 0.07 -6.73 4.92
N LEU A 38 -1.17 -6.30 5.19
CA LEU A 38 -1.51 -5.47 6.35
C LEU A 38 -1.25 -6.19 7.68
N THR A 39 -1.49 -7.50 7.76
CA THR A 39 -1.23 -8.30 8.97
C THR A 39 0.27 -8.38 9.27
N VAL A 40 1.10 -8.64 8.26
CA VAL A 40 2.56 -8.65 8.42
C VAL A 40 3.04 -7.27 8.87
N MET A 41 2.59 -6.21 8.19
CA MET A 41 2.94 -4.83 8.54
C MET A 41 2.56 -4.51 9.99
N ALA A 42 1.34 -4.82 10.41
CA ALA A 42 0.84 -4.56 11.76
C ALA A 42 1.64 -5.32 12.83
N THR A 43 2.03 -6.56 12.57
CA THR A 43 2.85 -7.36 13.48
C THR A 43 4.20 -6.70 13.75
N HIS A 44 4.90 -6.25 12.71
CA HIS A 44 6.19 -5.57 12.86
C HIS A 44 6.04 -4.16 13.44
N PHE A 45 4.99 -3.43 13.07
CA PHE A 45 4.67 -2.13 13.68
C PHE A 45 4.38 -2.27 15.20
N GLY A 46 3.69 -3.35 15.60
CA GLY A 46 3.45 -3.66 17.01
C GLY A 46 4.73 -3.89 17.82
N ARG A 47 5.75 -4.55 17.22
CA ARG A 47 7.08 -4.72 17.85
C ARG A 47 7.77 -3.36 18.08
N LEU A 48 7.74 -2.49 17.08
CA LEU A 48 8.26 -1.12 17.20
C LEU A 48 7.52 -0.35 18.30
N GLY A 49 6.19 -0.49 18.36
CA GLY A 49 5.36 0.12 19.39
C GLY A 49 5.68 -0.38 20.79
N ALA A 50 5.97 -1.67 20.96
CA ALA A 50 6.39 -2.22 22.25
C ALA A 50 7.68 -1.58 22.74
N MET A 51 8.68 -1.41 21.86
CA MET A 51 9.94 -0.73 22.19
C MET A 51 9.73 0.78 22.42
N ALA A 52 9.00 1.46 21.53
CA ALA A 52 8.76 2.90 21.65
C ALA A 52 8.01 3.29 22.93
N ASN A 53 7.11 2.42 23.42
CA ASN A 53 6.32 2.65 24.63
C ASN A 53 6.90 2.00 25.90
N GLY A 54 8.13 1.49 25.84
CA GLY A 54 8.81 0.88 27.00
C GLY A 54 8.20 -0.45 27.47
N LYS A 55 7.38 -1.11 26.64
CA LYS A 55 6.78 -2.43 26.93
C LYS A 55 7.74 -3.59 26.58
N ALA A 56 8.77 -3.31 25.83
CA ALA A 56 9.89 -4.21 25.55
C ALA A 56 11.20 -3.44 25.57
N PRO A 57 12.34 -4.07 25.92
CA PRO A 57 13.67 -3.46 25.80
C PRO A 57 13.91 -2.99 24.38
N PHE A 58 14.59 -1.84 24.24
CA PHE A 58 15.01 -1.35 22.93
C PHE A 58 16.17 -2.20 22.39
N ASP A 59 16.00 -2.73 21.21
CA ASP A 59 17.00 -3.42 20.40
C ASP A 59 17.11 -2.71 19.05
N ALA A 60 18.23 -2.05 18.81
CA ALA A 60 18.44 -1.24 17.61
C ALA A 60 18.37 -2.07 16.32
N LYS A 61 18.92 -3.29 16.33
CA LYS A 61 18.87 -4.18 15.16
C LYS A 61 17.46 -4.64 14.87
N GLN A 62 16.73 -5.11 15.87
CA GLN A 62 15.35 -5.56 15.73
C GLN A 62 14.41 -4.41 15.30
N ALA A 63 14.66 -3.19 15.82
CA ALA A 63 13.93 -1.99 15.42
C ALA A 63 14.17 -1.67 13.94
N ALA A 64 15.41 -1.66 13.48
CA ALA A 64 15.75 -1.41 12.08
C ALA A 64 15.15 -2.47 11.14
N ASP A 65 15.28 -3.76 11.48
CA ASP A 65 14.72 -4.86 10.69
C ASP A 65 13.18 -4.78 10.61
N SER A 66 12.52 -4.54 11.74
CA SER A 66 11.05 -4.42 11.78
C SER A 66 10.55 -3.19 11.00
N ALA A 67 11.24 -2.05 11.10
CA ALA A 67 10.87 -0.83 10.40
C ALA A 67 11.07 -0.97 8.88
N ALA A 68 12.10 -1.67 8.43
CA ALA A 68 12.31 -1.98 7.02
C ALA A 68 11.17 -2.84 6.45
N ILE A 69 10.71 -3.85 7.22
CA ILE A 69 9.56 -4.68 6.83
C ILE A 69 8.27 -3.84 6.78
N VAL A 70 8.02 -2.98 7.77
CA VAL A 70 6.86 -2.06 7.77
C VAL A 70 6.88 -1.15 6.54
N GLU A 71 8.03 -0.55 6.21
CA GLU A 71 8.19 0.30 5.03
C GLU A 71 7.90 -0.47 3.73
N TYR A 72 8.47 -1.66 3.58
CA TYR A 72 8.23 -2.48 2.39
C TYR A 72 6.77 -2.89 2.28
N MET A 73 6.18 -3.42 3.34
CA MET A 73 4.80 -3.88 3.37
C MET A 73 3.78 -2.75 3.17
N SER A 74 4.12 -1.51 3.53
CA SER A 74 3.23 -0.35 3.31
C SER A 74 2.95 -0.06 1.83
N LYS A 75 3.75 -0.60 0.91
CA LYS A 75 3.62 -0.40 -0.55
C LYS A 75 2.71 -1.43 -1.22
N LEU A 76 2.46 -2.58 -0.58
CA LEU A 76 1.84 -3.74 -1.21
C LEU A 76 0.31 -3.77 -1.20
N PRO A 77 -0.41 -3.38 -0.12
CA PRO A 77 -1.84 -3.66 0.01
C PRO A 77 -2.71 -3.03 -1.08
N TRP A 78 -2.28 -1.94 -1.66
CA TRP A 78 -3.05 -1.07 -2.54
C TRP A 78 -3.50 -1.78 -3.82
N ALA A 79 -2.67 -2.67 -4.34
CA ALA A 79 -3.02 -3.52 -5.49
C ALA A 79 -4.22 -4.45 -5.21
N GLY A 80 -4.50 -4.74 -3.94
CA GLY A 80 -5.62 -5.60 -3.53
C GLY A 80 -6.96 -4.87 -3.34
N PHE A 81 -7.06 -3.56 -3.64
CA PHE A 81 -8.32 -2.81 -3.61
C PHE A 81 -8.94 -2.70 -5.01
N VAL A 82 -9.08 -3.83 -5.68
CA VAL A 82 -9.69 -3.91 -7.01
C VAL A 82 -11.21 -3.77 -6.95
N GLU A 83 -11.82 -3.42 -8.08
CA GLU A 83 -13.28 -3.37 -8.22
C GLU A 83 -13.92 -4.73 -7.87
N GLY A 84 -15.07 -4.70 -7.20
CA GLY A 84 -15.77 -5.90 -6.72
C GLY A 84 -15.20 -6.53 -5.46
N SER A 85 -14.04 -6.06 -4.95
CA SER A 85 -13.46 -6.56 -3.71
C SER A 85 -14.00 -5.88 -2.44
N ASP A 86 -14.97 -4.99 -2.59
CA ASP A 86 -15.73 -4.36 -1.50
C ASP A 86 -16.76 -5.31 -0.85
N LYS A 87 -17.21 -6.32 -1.60
CA LYS A 87 -18.22 -7.30 -1.18
C LYS A 87 -17.69 -8.73 -1.11
N ALA A 88 -16.38 -8.92 -1.37
CA ALA A 88 -15.79 -10.23 -1.44
C ALA A 88 -15.23 -10.67 -0.07
N GLY A 89 -15.41 -11.93 0.27
CA GLY A 89 -14.88 -12.54 1.49
C GLY A 89 -15.34 -11.82 2.76
N ASN A 90 -14.42 -11.73 3.74
CA ASN A 90 -14.66 -11.06 5.02
C ASN A 90 -14.03 -9.66 5.07
N THR A 91 -14.10 -8.90 3.97
CA THR A 91 -13.54 -7.55 3.93
C THR A 91 -14.21 -6.63 4.95
N LYS A 92 -13.39 -5.74 5.54
CA LYS A 92 -13.86 -4.60 6.33
C LYS A 92 -13.61 -3.26 5.63
N ALA A 93 -13.23 -3.29 4.34
CA ALA A 93 -13.11 -2.06 3.57
C ALA A 93 -14.49 -1.43 3.35
N LEU A 94 -14.59 -0.13 3.62
CA LEU A 94 -15.81 0.62 3.39
C LEU A 94 -15.94 0.99 1.90
N PRO A 95 -17.17 1.22 1.39
CA PRO A 95 -17.41 1.66 0.01
C PRO A 95 -16.66 2.95 -0.36
N GLU A 96 -16.31 3.76 0.63
CA GLU A 96 -15.56 5.02 0.50
C GLU A 96 -14.18 4.83 -0.14
N VAL A 97 -13.60 3.64 -0.06
CA VAL A 97 -12.34 3.30 -0.77
C VAL A 97 -12.50 3.54 -2.28
N TRP A 98 -13.65 3.18 -2.85
CA TRP A 98 -13.93 3.26 -4.29
C TRP A 98 -14.70 4.53 -4.67
N SER A 99 -15.54 5.06 -3.77
CA SER A 99 -16.29 6.29 -4.03
C SER A 99 -15.48 7.57 -3.78
N GLN A 100 -14.38 7.49 -3.01
CA GLN A 100 -13.47 8.60 -2.71
C GLN A 100 -12.01 8.27 -3.05
N PRO A 101 -11.69 7.88 -4.31
CA PRO A 101 -10.39 7.33 -4.68
C PRO A 101 -9.23 8.31 -4.45
N ALA A 102 -9.45 9.61 -4.61
CA ALA A 102 -8.43 10.62 -4.38
C ALA A 102 -8.02 10.68 -2.89
N LYS A 103 -9.00 10.64 -1.97
CA LYS A 103 -8.72 10.64 -0.52
C LYS A 103 -8.09 9.33 -0.06
N PHE A 104 -8.51 8.20 -0.63
CA PHE A 104 -7.91 6.91 -0.33
C PHE A 104 -6.44 6.86 -0.79
N LYS A 105 -6.16 7.38 -1.99
CA LYS A 105 -4.80 7.52 -2.51
C LYS A 105 -3.94 8.41 -1.59
N GLU A 106 -4.44 9.57 -1.19
CA GLU A 106 -3.75 10.48 -0.27
C GLU A 106 -3.42 9.78 1.06
N ALA A 107 -4.38 9.05 1.65
CA ALA A 107 -4.15 8.30 2.88
C ALA A 107 -3.08 7.21 2.71
N SER A 108 -3.06 6.51 1.58
CA SER A 108 -2.05 5.51 1.26
C SER A 108 -0.66 6.10 1.08
N GLU A 109 -0.55 7.21 0.36
CA GLU A 109 0.70 7.93 0.14
C GLU A 109 1.26 8.50 1.46
N LYS A 110 0.38 9.03 2.31
CA LYS A 110 0.75 9.47 3.66
C LYS A 110 1.33 8.34 4.50
N LEU A 111 0.69 7.17 4.49
CA LEU A 111 1.23 6.01 5.21
C LEU A 111 2.61 5.62 4.69
N MET A 112 2.79 5.51 3.37
CA MET A 112 4.08 5.17 2.77
C MET A 112 5.18 6.19 3.13
N ALA A 113 4.86 7.48 3.12
CA ALA A 113 5.78 8.53 3.50
C ALA A 113 6.20 8.43 4.98
N GLU A 114 5.24 8.22 5.89
CA GLU A 114 5.54 8.13 7.33
C GLU A 114 6.29 6.83 7.68
N THR A 115 6.00 5.71 7.00
CA THR A 115 6.75 4.45 7.21
C THR A 115 8.19 4.54 6.69
N THR A 116 8.44 5.31 5.63
CA THR A 116 9.82 5.60 5.15
C THR A 116 10.59 6.42 6.19
N LYS A 117 9.97 7.44 6.79
CA LYS A 117 10.58 8.21 7.89
C LYS A 117 10.84 7.34 9.11
N LEU A 118 9.90 6.45 9.45
CA LEU A 118 10.05 5.50 10.55
C LEU A 118 11.24 4.55 10.32
N SER A 119 11.39 4.04 9.10
CA SER A 119 12.52 3.19 8.72
C SER A 119 13.87 3.92 8.83
N ALA A 120 13.92 5.17 8.36
CA ALA A 120 15.12 6.01 8.50
C ALA A 120 15.46 6.28 9.97
N ALA A 121 14.46 6.61 10.79
CA ALA A 121 14.63 6.86 12.22
C ALA A 121 15.10 5.61 12.99
N ALA A 122 14.55 4.43 12.67
CA ALA A 122 15.00 3.18 13.30
C ALA A 122 16.44 2.82 12.95
N LYS A 123 16.88 3.11 11.72
CA LYS A 123 18.27 2.92 11.28
C LYS A 123 19.28 3.83 12.01
N ALA A 124 18.83 4.93 12.59
CA ALA A 124 19.68 5.78 13.43
C ALA A 124 20.13 5.08 14.74
N GLY A 125 19.48 3.96 15.10
CA GLY A 125 19.92 3.08 16.19
C GLY A 125 19.69 3.63 17.60
N ASN A 126 18.81 4.63 17.76
CA ASN A 126 18.45 5.16 19.08
C ASN A 126 16.94 5.25 19.29
N LEU A 127 16.54 5.10 20.56
CA LEU A 127 15.13 5.02 20.96
C LEU A 127 14.37 6.33 20.72
N ASP A 128 15.00 7.47 20.92
CA ASP A 128 14.31 8.77 20.80
C ASP A 128 13.93 9.07 19.35
N SER A 129 14.81 8.76 18.41
CA SER A 129 14.49 8.83 16.97
C SER A 129 13.33 7.92 16.61
N LEU A 130 13.33 6.66 17.11
CA LEU A 130 12.24 5.73 16.91
C LEU A 130 10.91 6.28 17.44
N LYS A 131 10.89 6.78 18.69
CA LYS A 131 9.69 7.38 19.32
C LYS A 131 9.15 8.55 18.52
N ALA A 132 10.01 9.45 18.06
CA ALA A 132 9.62 10.64 17.29
C ALA A 132 8.91 10.28 15.99
N ALA A 133 9.34 9.22 15.30
CA ALA A 133 8.76 8.79 14.02
C ALA A 133 7.57 7.82 14.19
N PHE A 134 7.49 7.09 15.32
CA PHE A 134 6.45 6.09 15.56
C PHE A 134 5.04 6.70 15.64
N GLY A 135 4.89 7.82 16.36
CA GLY A 135 3.62 8.51 16.52
C GLY A 135 2.97 8.93 15.18
N PRO A 136 3.66 9.69 14.32
CA PRO A 136 3.18 10.06 13.00
C PRO A 136 2.80 8.87 12.12
N ALA A 137 3.59 7.79 12.10
CA ALA A 137 3.26 6.57 11.35
C ALA A 137 1.99 5.90 11.88
N GLY A 138 1.82 5.81 13.20
CA GLY A 138 0.58 5.32 13.83
C GLY A 138 -0.63 6.20 13.51
N GLY A 139 -0.44 7.52 13.48
CA GLY A 139 -1.46 8.48 13.08
C GLY A 139 -1.94 8.28 11.63
N ALA A 140 -1.03 7.97 10.71
CA ALA A 140 -1.39 7.66 9.32
C ALA A 140 -2.23 6.38 9.22
N CYS A 141 -1.89 5.31 9.98
CA CYS A 141 -2.69 4.10 10.08
C CYS A 141 -4.10 4.40 10.59
N LYS A 142 -4.19 5.17 11.68
CA LYS A 142 -5.46 5.53 12.29
C LYS A 142 -6.34 6.33 11.35
N ASN A 143 -5.80 7.35 10.69
CA ASN A 143 -6.55 8.19 9.76
C ASN A 143 -7.16 7.37 8.60
N CYS A 144 -6.40 6.44 8.02
CA CYS A 144 -6.92 5.55 6.99
C CYS A 144 -8.04 4.64 7.54
N HIS A 145 -7.86 4.06 8.74
CA HIS A 145 -8.86 3.20 9.36
C HIS A 145 -10.15 3.94 9.70
N ASP A 146 -10.05 5.17 10.19
CA ASP A 146 -11.24 5.97 10.58
C ASP A 146 -12.13 6.31 9.37
N ASN A 147 -11.55 6.41 8.17
CA ASN A 147 -12.27 6.83 6.96
C ASN A 147 -12.65 5.67 6.03
N PHE A 148 -11.90 4.56 6.05
CA PHE A 148 -11.99 3.53 5.00
C PHE A 148 -12.16 2.11 5.53
N LYS A 149 -12.29 1.91 6.87
CA LYS A 149 -12.42 0.59 7.47
C LYS A 149 -13.58 0.55 8.46
N ALA A 150 -14.47 -0.46 8.33
CA ALA A 150 -15.52 -0.75 9.30
C ALA A 150 -14.91 -1.15 10.66
N LYS A 151 -15.59 -0.76 11.74
CA LYS A 151 -15.23 -1.09 13.13
C LYS A 151 -15.42 -2.56 13.46
#